data_d32ae9715143165192a61f69bdc97837
#
_entry.id   d32ae9715143165192a61f69bdc97837
#
_cell.length_a   1.000
_cell.length_b   1.000
_cell.length_c   1.000
_cell.angle_alpha   90.00
_cell.angle_beta   90.00
_cell.angle_gamma   90.00
#
_symmetry.space_group_name_H-M   'P 1'
#
loop_
_entity.id
_entity.type
_entity.pdbx_description
1 polymer ?
#
loop_
_entity_poly.entity_id
_entity_poly.type
_entity_poly.pdbx_seq_one_letter_code
_entity_poly.pdbx_strand_id
1 'polypeptide(L)'
;MSYDALFAPIKLRGLELKNRVVLPGMNTKMVKNKHDIAEDLAAYHAARAAGGCALNIVEPACVCPETHAYLYLGLYTEHHSEELKKVTKAIHDNGGLACVQIWHGGFVPEAFFDKTNKRETPDTITHERIQEIIKQYGASAKLAVEAGFDALEFHAAHTYLPHEFMNPSLNNRTDEYGNQSLENRCRFNLEVIREMRANMPEDMPLLMRLDAIDELMPKVTTVEETIQFINWAAEAGVDAADLSRGNAMSLATVYEVPPYNLEPGFNMDNIAAVKAGISIPVIGVGRVNTPDVANKLIEEGKIDMIAVGRGQLVDPEWCNKAKEGRTDEIRLCIGCTQGCYDKVVDPKANHITCTRNPMLCLEYQGLPKTESPKNVMVIGAGIGGLLTAEFLKARGHNPTVYEASEKAGGQFVLAGAAPKKQEFAAAVEWEVKECQRRGIEIKTGVTVTPELIAEVKPDHVVIATGAHYVAPEIPGIDSADVVTAEDVLTGKVEPKGEVVILGGGGVGCETAQYLIGKGVKDVRVMDAKRVGNNMGMLRTMFLDIEYPGDTIKKSNKSKVTSIEDHTINSVSYTHLTLPTNMTV
;
A
#
# COMPACT_ATOMS: atom_id res chain seq x y z
N MET A 1 -24.72 -1.24 13.64
CA MET A 1 -24.97 -2.43 12.77
C MET A 1 -24.14 -3.57 13.33
N SER A 2 -24.63 -4.79 13.33
CA SER A 2 -23.78 -5.95 13.62
C SER A 2 -23.06 -6.39 12.35
N TYR A 3 -21.82 -6.86 12.47
CA TYR A 3 -21.04 -7.39 11.37
C TYR A 3 -20.92 -8.91 11.50
N ASP A 4 -22.08 -9.58 11.62
CA ASP A 4 -22.15 -11.01 11.96
C ASP A 4 -21.47 -11.90 10.92
N ALA A 5 -21.60 -11.57 9.64
CA ALA A 5 -20.94 -12.33 8.59
C ALA A 5 -19.40 -12.19 8.64
N LEU A 6 -18.90 -10.99 8.91
CA LEU A 6 -17.46 -10.69 9.00
C LEU A 6 -16.81 -11.38 10.22
N PHE A 7 -17.54 -11.45 11.34
CA PHE A 7 -17.04 -12.04 12.60
C PHE A 7 -17.50 -13.48 12.84
N ALA A 8 -18.22 -14.10 11.91
CA ALA A 8 -18.49 -15.52 11.94
C ALA A 8 -17.18 -16.33 11.77
N PRO A 9 -16.98 -17.40 12.55
CA PRO A 9 -15.83 -18.27 12.37
C PRO A 9 -15.85 -18.94 10.99
N ILE A 10 -14.67 -19.35 10.52
CA ILE A 10 -14.53 -20.15 9.31
C ILE A 10 -13.43 -21.19 9.51
N LYS A 11 -13.63 -22.38 8.93
CA LYS A 11 -12.65 -23.46 9.01
C LYS A 11 -11.95 -23.65 7.67
N LEU A 12 -10.63 -23.65 7.70
CA LEU A 12 -9.76 -24.02 6.58
C LEU A 12 -9.05 -25.33 6.95
N ARG A 13 -9.36 -26.43 6.27
CA ARG A 13 -8.85 -27.77 6.58
C ARG A 13 -9.00 -28.11 8.07
N GLY A 14 -7.90 -28.22 8.84
CA GLY A 14 -7.90 -28.45 10.29
C GLY A 14 -7.98 -27.19 11.16
N LEU A 15 -7.77 -26.00 10.57
CA LEU A 15 -7.61 -24.76 11.29
C LEU A 15 -8.94 -23.97 11.36
N GLU A 16 -9.36 -23.56 12.56
CA GLU A 16 -10.51 -22.70 12.77
C GLU A 16 -10.08 -21.25 13.01
N LEU A 17 -10.56 -20.34 12.18
CA LEU A 17 -10.35 -18.90 12.29
C LEU A 17 -11.51 -18.26 13.06
N LYS A 18 -11.20 -17.44 14.06
CA LYS A 18 -12.20 -16.77 14.93
C LYS A 18 -13.08 -15.72 14.21
N ASN A 19 -12.67 -15.25 13.05
CA ASN A 19 -13.38 -14.34 12.15
C ASN A 19 -12.81 -14.45 10.73
N ARG A 20 -13.35 -13.68 9.79
CA ARG A 20 -13.01 -13.72 8.36
C ARG A 20 -12.04 -12.64 7.91
N VAL A 21 -11.34 -11.98 8.85
CA VAL A 21 -10.38 -10.92 8.53
C VAL A 21 -8.95 -11.47 8.53
N VAL A 22 -8.23 -11.19 7.44
CA VAL A 22 -6.86 -11.61 7.21
C VAL A 22 -5.97 -10.38 7.06
N LEU A 23 -4.78 -10.40 7.67
CA LEU A 23 -3.68 -9.50 7.32
C LEU A 23 -2.89 -10.14 6.17
N PRO A 24 -2.90 -9.59 4.95
CA PRO A 24 -2.14 -10.18 3.83
C PRO A 24 -0.63 -10.00 3.99
N GLY A 25 0.15 -10.86 3.36
CA GLY A 25 1.60 -10.73 3.29
C GLY A 25 2.01 -9.43 2.60
N MET A 26 2.67 -8.53 3.34
CA MET A 26 3.11 -7.22 2.85
C MET A 26 4.55 -6.97 3.30
N ASN A 27 5.46 -6.70 2.37
CA ASN A 27 6.84 -6.40 2.72
C ASN A 27 6.95 -5.12 3.56
N THR A 28 7.52 -5.25 4.75
CA THR A 28 7.74 -4.16 5.71
C THR A 28 9.13 -3.55 5.64
N LYS A 29 10.08 -4.24 5.01
CA LYS A 29 11.52 -3.93 5.02
C LYS A 29 12.16 -3.89 6.42
N MET A 30 11.56 -4.52 7.42
CA MET A 30 12.11 -4.54 8.79
C MET A 30 13.21 -5.59 8.99
N VAL A 31 13.51 -6.38 7.96
CA VAL A 31 14.65 -7.30 7.98
C VAL A 31 15.95 -6.50 7.88
N LYS A 32 16.83 -6.63 8.87
CA LYS A 32 18.08 -5.84 8.97
C LYS A 32 19.16 -6.28 7.99
N ASN A 33 19.20 -7.58 7.70
CA ASN A 33 20.08 -8.19 6.70
C ASN A 33 19.43 -9.48 6.21
N LYS A 34 20.07 -10.20 5.27
CA LYS A 34 19.48 -11.41 4.66
C LYS A 34 19.18 -12.55 5.65
N HIS A 35 19.65 -12.49 6.87
CA HIS A 35 19.61 -13.59 7.82
C HIS A 35 18.90 -13.26 9.14
N ASP A 36 18.88 -11.99 9.54
CA ASP A 36 18.36 -11.61 10.85
C ASP A 36 17.00 -10.91 10.70
N ILE A 37 16.01 -11.49 11.34
CA ILE A 37 14.67 -10.91 11.44
C ILE A 37 14.68 -9.91 12.59
N ALA A 38 14.25 -8.67 12.33
CA ALA A 38 14.16 -7.66 13.35
C ALA A 38 13.08 -8.03 14.38
N GLU A 39 13.37 -7.83 15.68
CA GLU A 39 12.36 -7.98 16.75
C GLU A 39 11.14 -7.07 16.52
N ASP A 40 11.34 -5.98 15.80
CA ASP A 40 10.30 -5.04 15.37
C ASP A 40 9.18 -5.73 14.56
N LEU A 41 9.53 -6.74 13.73
CA LEU A 41 8.55 -7.51 12.95
C LEU A 41 7.63 -8.32 13.87
N ALA A 42 8.14 -8.88 14.95
CA ALA A 42 7.32 -9.58 15.92
C ALA A 42 6.32 -8.63 16.60
N ALA A 43 6.75 -7.43 16.99
CA ALA A 43 5.86 -6.41 17.57
C ALA A 43 4.82 -5.90 16.58
N TYR A 44 5.19 -5.74 15.31
CA TYR A 44 4.28 -5.38 14.23
C TYR A 44 3.13 -6.39 14.09
N HIS A 45 3.43 -7.68 14.04
CA HIS A 45 2.40 -8.72 13.94
C HIS A 45 1.61 -8.89 15.23
N ALA A 46 2.26 -8.79 16.40
CA ALA A 46 1.61 -8.83 17.71
C ALA A 46 0.50 -7.78 17.83
N ALA A 47 0.75 -6.55 17.38
CA ALA A 47 -0.23 -5.47 17.43
C ALA A 47 -1.49 -5.78 16.63
N ARG A 48 -1.39 -6.42 15.46
CA ARG A 48 -2.54 -6.80 14.61
C ARG A 48 -3.28 -8.01 15.16
N ALA A 49 -2.55 -8.97 15.72
CA ALA A 49 -3.15 -10.12 16.41
C ALA A 49 -3.96 -9.67 17.65
N ALA A 50 -3.37 -8.80 18.49
CA ALA A 50 -4.03 -8.17 19.63
C ALA A 50 -5.24 -7.32 19.20
N GLY A 51 -5.13 -6.66 18.03
CA GLY A 51 -6.21 -5.90 17.39
C GLY A 51 -7.36 -6.73 16.84
N GLY A 52 -7.30 -8.06 16.97
CA GLY A 52 -8.40 -8.97 16.66
C GLY A 52 -8.33 -9.66 15.29
N CYS A 53 -7.28 -9.44 14.49
CA CYS A 53 -7.08 -10.15 13.22
C CYS A 53 -7.04 -11.67 13.46
N ALA A 54 -7.73 -12.45 12.61
CA ALA A 54 -7.78 -13.90 12.78
C ALA A 54 -6.52 -14.59 12.24
N LEU A 55 -6.08 -14.23 11.03
CA LEU A 55 -4.92 -14.81 10.37
C LEU A 55 -3.95 -13.72 9.96
N ASN A 56 -2.73 -13.78 10.45
CA ASN A 56 -1.64 -12.87 10.08
C ASN A 56 -0.73 -13.58 9.06
N ILE A 57 -0.79 -13.19 7.80
CA ILE A 57 0.13 -13.67 6.78
C ILE A 57 1.40 -12.82 6.86
N VAL A 58 2.48 -13.44 7.31
CA VAL A 58 3.81 -12.82 7.37
C VAL A 58 4.32 -12.60 5.95
N GLU A 59 5.04 -11.50 5.76
CA GLU A 59 5.55 -11.05 4.48
C GLU A 59 6.32 -12.10 3.69
N PRO A 60 6.51 -11.93 2.35
CA PRO A 60 7.14 -12.92 1.48
C PRO A 60 8.51 -13.37 1.98
N ALA A 61 8.66 -14.68 2.19
CA ALA A 61 9.90 -15.33 2.62
C ALA A 61 10.50 -16.13 1.47
N CYS A 62 11.74 -15.79 1.09
CA CYS A 62 12.44 -16.38 -0.05
C CYS A 62 12.88 -17.81 0.22
N VAL A 63 12.70 -18.71 -0.76
CA VAL A 63 13.01 -20.14 -0.65
C VAL A 63 14.48 -20.49 -0.91
N CYS A 64 15.27 -19.55 -1.39
CA CYS A 64 16.68 -19.81 -1.76
C CYS A 64 17.53 -18.54 -1.73
N PRO A 65 18.86 -18.67 -1.52
CA PRO A 65 19.77 -17.52 -1.44
C PRO A 65 19.99 -16.83 -2.79
N GLU A 66 19.82 -17.54 -3.92
CA GLU A 66 20.11 -17.04 -5.26
C GLU A 66 19.20 -15.89 -5.67
N THR A 67 17.95 -15.92 -5.20
CA THR A 67 16.94 -14.89 -5.52
C THR A 67 16.51 -14.08 -4.29
N HIS A 68 17.22 -14.26 -3.17
CA HIS A 68 16.93 -13.53 -1.92
C HIS A 68 17.28 -12.04 -2.06
N ALA A 69 16.26 -11.23 -2.25
CA ALA A 69 16.41 -9.78 -2.34
C ALA A 69 16.75 -9.17 -0.97
N TYR A 70 17.52 -8.10 -0.99
CA TYR A 70 17.84 -7.34 0.21
C TYR A 70 16.58 -6.81 0.92
N LEU A 71 16.54 -6.92 2.23
CA LEU A 71 15.39 -6.54 3.08
C LEU A 71 14.10 -7.35 2.87
N TYR A 72 14.19 -8.54 2.28
CA TYR A 72 13.13 -9.54 2.29
C TYR A 72 13.46 -10.64 3.30
N LEU A 73 12.44 -11.36 3.77
CA LEU A 73 12.65 -12.53 4.61
C LEU A 73 13.30 -13.67 3.81
N GLY A 74 14.13 -14.46 4.48
CA GLY A 74 14.55 -15.77 4.00
C GLY A 74 13.84 -16.90 4.77
N LEU A 75 13.65 -18.05 4.12
CA LEU A 75 13.15 -19.26 4.77
C LEU A 75 13.78 -20.50 4.10
N TYR A 76 15.11 -20.57 4.10
CA TYR A 76 15.89 -21.65 3.46
C TYR A 76 17.03 -22.19 4.36
N THR A 77 17.07 -21.77 5.62
CA THR A 77 18.01 -22.28 6.64
C THR A 77 17.30 -22.47 7.97
N GLU A 78 17.83 -23.34 8.84
CA GLU A 78 17.36 -23.51 10.22
C GLU A 78 17.43 -22.20 11.02
N HIS A 79 18.44 -21.35 10.77
CA HIS A 79 18.53 -20.04 11.41
C HIS A 79 17.32 -19.16 11.11
N HIS A 80 16.84 -19.14 9.86
CA HIS A 80 15.62 -18.40 9.51
C HIS A 80 14.40 -18.92 10.26
N SER A 81 14.26 -20.26 10.38
CA SER A 81 13.19 -20.88 11.15
C SER A 81 13.23 -20.46 12.62
N GLU A 82 14.40 -20.50 13.27
CA GLU A 82 14.58 -20.08 14.66
C GLU A 82 14.22 -18.59 14.88
N GLU A 83 14.62 -17.71 13.96
CA GLU A 83 14.25 -16.30 14.03
C GLU A 83 12.74 -16.07 13.86
N LEU A 84 12.08 -16.82 12.94
CA LEU A 84 10.63 -16.71 12.72
C LEU A 84 9.79 -17.24 13.89
N LYS A 85 10.33 -18.09 14.77
CA LYS A 85 9.67 -18.50 16.02
C LYS A 85 9.32 -17.31 16.91
N LYS A 86 10.10 -16.24 16.87
CA LYS A 86 9.79 -15.00 17.61
C LYS A 86 8.51 -14.34 17.09
N VAL A 87 8.29 -14.39 15.78
CA VAL A 87 7.12 -13.81 15.12
C VAL A 87 5.87 -14.66 15.38
N THR A 88 5.95 -15.97 15.18
CA THR A 88 4.82 -16.88 15.44
C THR A 88 4.40 -16.84 16.91
N LYS A 89 5.37 -16.90 17.84
CA LYS A 89 5.11 -16.75 19.26
C LYS A 89 4.41 -15.43 19.60
N ALA A 90 4.86 -14.31 19.01
CA ALA A 90 4.26 -13.00 19.26
C ALA A 90 2.82 -12.92 18.76
N ILE A 91 2.51 -13.55 17.62
CA ILE A 91 1.15 -13.65 17.08
C ILE A 91 0.27 -14.48 18.01
N HIS A 92 0.73 -15.68 18.42
CA HIS A 92 0.01 -16.60 19.29
C HIS A 92 -0.26 -16.01 20.68
N ASP A 93 0.75 -15.41 21.31
CA ASP A 93 0.61 -14.77 22.62
C ASP A 93 -0.47 -13.66 22.61
N ASN A 94 -0.80 -13.12 21.43
CA ASN A 94 -1.82 -12.10 21.23
C ASN A 94 -3.12 -12.64 20.58
N GLY A 95 -3.31 -13.95 20.57
CA GLY A 95 -4.55 -14.62 20.15
C GLY A 95 -4.85 -14.58 18.65
N GLY A 96 -3.82 -14.40 17.81
CA GLY A 96 -3.87 -14.55 16.36
C GLY A 96 -3.36 -15.92 15.91
N LEU A 97 -3.59 -16.25 14.63
CA LEU A 97 -2.98 -17.39 13.94
C LEU A 97 -1.95 -16.87 12.94
N ALA A 98 -0.87 -17.64 12.76
CA ALA A 98 0.28 -17.26 11.95
C ALA A 98 0.31 -18.04 10.63
N CYS A 99 0.43 -17.32 9.51
CA CYS A 99 0.73 -17.87 8.20
C CYS A 99 2.00 -17.21 7.67
N VAL A 100 2.77 -17.87 6.80
CA VAL A 100 3.88 -17.23 6.08
C VAL A 100 3.70 -17.41 4.58
N GLN A 101 3.95 -16.33 3.84
CA GLN A 101 3.92 -16.36 2.38
C GLN A 101 5.28 -16.85 1.87
N ILE A 102 5.31 -18.01 1.19
CA ILE A 102 6.51 -18.62 0.63
C ILE A 102 6.68 -18.16 -0.82
N TRP A 103 7.87 -17.64 -1.15
CA TRP A 103 8.07 -16.83 -2.33
C TRP A 103 9.41 -17.12 -3.04
N HIS A 104 9.37 -17.02 -4.37
CA HIS A 104 10.55 -16.98 -5.24
C HIS A 104 10.44 -15.79 -6.20
N GLY A 105 11.39 -14.87 -6.12
CA GLY A 105 11.33 -13.57 -6.79
C GLY A 105 11.22 -13.61 -8.32
N GLY A 106 11.83 -14.60 -8.97
CA GLY A 106 11.83 -14.69 -10.43
C GLY A 106 12.35 -13.42 -11.09
N PHE A 107 11.65 -12.92 -12.10
CA PHE A 107 11.92 -11.63 -12.72
C PHE A 107 11.29 -10.50 -11.90
N VAL A 108 12.12 -9.56 -11.47
CA VAL A 108 11.64 -8.35 -10.78
C VAL A 108 12.44 -7.15 -11.27
N PRO A 109 11.82 -5.97 -11.42
CA PRO A 109 12.50 -4.76 -11.87
C PRO A 109 13.76 -4.45 -11.04
N GLU A 110 14.83 -3.99 -11.68
CA GLU A 110 16.14 -3.74 -11.04
C GLU A 110 16.11 -2.85 -9.79
N ALA A 111 15.10 -1.99 -9.69
CA ALA A 111 14.91 -1.11 -8.54
C ALA A 111 14.62 -1.87 -7.23
N PHE A 112 14.11 -3.10 -7.30
CA PHE A 112 13.69 -3.90 -6.16
C PHE A 112 14.76 -4.91 -5.71
N PHE A 113 15.83 -5.12 -6.50
CA PHE A 113 16.80 -6.18 -6.22
C PHE A 113 18.23 -5.66 -6.14
N ASP A 114 19.00 -6.34 -5.33
CA ASP A 114 20.45 -6.24 -5.38
C ASP A 114 20.92 -6.67 -6.77
N LYS A 115 21.69 -5.82 -7.46
CA LYS A 115 22.22 -6.08 -8.79
C LYS A 115 23.10 -7.34 -8.89
N THR A 116 23.51 -7.89 -7.76
CA THR A 116 24.31 -9.12 -7.67
C THR A 116 23.45 -10.38 -7.72
N ASN A 117 22.14 -10.31 -7.49
CA ASN A 117 21.26 -11.47 -7.53
C ASN A 117 21.01 -11.92 -8.98
N LYS A 118 21.18 -13.22 -9.23
CA LYS A 118 20.81 -13.83 -10.49
C LYS A 118 19.30 -13.77 -10.66
N ARG A 119 18.86 -13.33 -11.83
CA ARG A 119 17.45 -13.37 -12.21
C ARG A 119 17.15 -14.71 -12.86
N GLU A 120 16.15 -15.38 -12.33
CA GLU A 120 15.65 -16.64 -12.82
C GLU A 120 14.26 -16.43 -13.41
N THR A 121 14.08 -16.75 -14.68
CA THR A 121 12.81 -16.69 -15.41
C THR A 121 12.52 -18.05 -16.02
N PRO A 122 11.29 -18.37 -16.43
CA PRO A 122 11.00 -19.62 -17.13
C PRO A 122 11.95 -19.89 -18.29
N ASP A 123 12.32 -18.84 -19.04
CA ASP A 123 13.15 -18.96 -20.23
C ASP A 123 14.66 -19.16 -19.94
N THR A 124 15.12 -18.80 -18.75
CA THR A 124 16.56 -18.83 -18.42
C THR A 124 16.98 -20.00 -17.54
N ILE A 125 16.05 -20.61 -16.80
CA ILE A 125 16.37 -21.73 -15.90
C ILE A 125 16.34 -23.07 -16.61
N THR A 126 17.27 -23.96 -16.22
CA THR A 126 17.31 -25.34 -16.75
C THR A 126 16.24 -26.22 -16.10
N HIS A 127 16.00 -27.41 -16.69
CA HIS A 127 15.11 -28.39 -16.12
C HIS A 127 15.57 -28.85 -14.72
N GLU A 128 16.87 -29.05 -14.52
CA GLU A 128 17.47 -29.41 -13.24
C GLU A 128 17.22 -28.32 -12.20
N ARG A 129 17.33 -27.04 -12.59
CA ARG A 129 17.07 -25.91 -11.69
C ARG A 129 15.59 -25.81 -11.31
N ILE A 130 14.67 -26.14 -12.22
CA ILE A 130 13.24 -26.25 -11.92
C ILE A 130 13.01 -27.27 -10.78
N GLN A 131 13.59 -28.47 -10.94
CA GLN A 131 13.47 -29.54 -9.93
C GLN A 131 14.10 -29.17 -8.59
N GLU A 132 15.20 -28.41 -8.61
CA GLU A 132 15.84 -27.89 -7.40
C GLU A 132 14.94 -26.87 -6.69
N ILE A 133 14.38 -25.90 -7.43
CA ILE A 133 13.47 -24.89 -6.88
C ILE A 133 12.23 -25.56 -6.25
N ILE A 134 11.64 -26.57 -6.89
CA ILE A 134 10.52 -27.32 -6.35
C ILE A 134 10.89 -27.91 -4.98
N LYS A 135 12.06 -28.53 -4.84
CA LYS A 135 12.53 -29.07 -3.56
C LYS A 135 12.81 -27.98 -2.53
N GLN A 136 13.30 -26.81 -2.96
CA GLN A 136 13.50 -25.66 -2.07
C GLN A 136 12.20 -25.15 -1.49
N TYR A 137 11.09 -25.16 -2.24
CA TYR A 137 9.76 -24.87 -1.71
C TYR A 137 9.32 -25.88 -0.63
N GLY A 138 9.54 -27.18 -0.86
CA GLY A 138 9.27 -28.22 0.15
C GLY A 138 10.10 -28.05 1.41
N ALA A 139 11.41 -27.76 1.27
CA ALA A 139 12.30 -27.51 2.40
C ALA A 139 11.86 -26.28 3.20
N SER A 140 11.45 -25.20 2.51
CA SER A 140 10.92 -23.98 3.15
C SER A 140 9.59 -24.25 3.86
N ALA A 141 8.71 -25.08 3.29
CA ALA A 141 7.48 -25.50 3.95
C ALA A 141 7.76 -26.23 5.27
N LYS A 142 8.73 -27.15 5.28
CA LYS A 142 9.17 -27.84 6.51
C LYS A 142 9.72 -26.87 7.56
N LEU A 143 10.59 -25.94 7.16
CA LEU A 143 11.16 -24.91 8.06
C LEU A 143 10.08 -23.99 8.63
N ALA A 144 9.03 -23.68 7.87
CA ALA A 144 7.88 -22.92 8.35
C ALA A 144 7.08 -23.68 9.41
N VAL A 145 6.86 -24.97 9.21
CA VAL A 145 6.22 -25.83 10.23
C VAL A 145 7.06 -25.85 11.52
N GLU A 146 8.38 -25.99 11.41
CA GLU A 146 9.30 -25.97 12.55
C GLU A 146 9.33 -24.59 13.24
N ALA A 147 9.08 -23.50 12.52
CA ALA A 147 8.94 -22.16 13.06
C ALA A 147 7.60 -21.92 13.78
N GLY A 148 6.66 -22.87 13.73
CA GLY A 148 5.38 -22.82 14.44
C GLY A 148 4.28 -22.03 13.70
N PHE A 149 4.33 -21.92 12.38
CA PHE A 149 3.21 -21.39 11.62
C PHE A 149 2.03 -22.35 11.59
N ASP A 150 0.80 -21.81 11.61
CA ASP A 150 -0.47 -22.55 11.59
C ASP A 150 -0.96 -22.82 10.16
N ALA A 151 -0.49 -22.04 9.19
CA ALA A 151 -0.82 -22.13 7.77
C ALA A 151 0.37 -21.67 6.91
N LEU A 152 0.40 -22.10 5.65
CA LEU A 152 1.34 -21.59 4.65
C LEU A 152 0.58 -20.97 3.47
N GLU A 153 1.22 -20.01 2.79
CA GLU A 153 0.71 -19.44 1.56
C GLU A 153 1.75 -19.53 0.45
N PHE A 154 1.37 -20.16 -0.66
CA PHE A 154 2.16 -20.20 -1.88
C PHE A 154 1.92 -18.94 -2.70
N HIS A 155 2.97 -18.16 -2.98
CA HIS A 155 2.86 -16.93 -3.77
C HIS A 155 2.99 -17.20 -5.26
N ALA A 156 1.87 -17.20 -5.99
CA ALA A 156 1.78 -17.47 -7.42
C ALA A 156 1.21 -16.28 -8.23
N ALA A 157 1.39 -15.05 -7.74
CA ALA A 157 0.86 -13.81 -8.32
C ALA A 157 1.96 -12.82 -8.70
N HIS A 158 1.58 -11.66 -9.26
CA HIS A 158 2.36 -10.42 -9.36
C HIS A 158 3.65 -10.51 -10.20
N THR A 159 3.70 -11.42 -11.20
CA THR A 159 4.88 -11.68 -12.04
C THR A 159 6.13 -12.17 -11.28
N TYR A 160 5.95 -12.85 -10.15
CA TYR A 160 7.00 -13.67 -9.57
C TYR A 160 7.12 -15.01 -10.30
N LEU A 161 8.19 -15.75 -10.08
CA LEU A 161 8.49 -16.94 -10.87
C LEU A 161 7.31 -17.91 -11.11
N PRO A 162 6.48 -18.24 -10.09
CA PRO A 162 5.31 -19.08 -10.29
C PRO A 162 4.28 -18.48 -11.25
N HIS A 163 4.04 -17.16 -11.17
CA HIS A 163 3.14 -16.45 -12.11
C HIS A 163 3.75 -16.38 -13.51
N GLU A 164 5.07 -16.15 -13.64
CA GLU A 164 5.75 -16.12 -14.94
C GLU A 164 5.59 -17.43 -15.70
N PHE A 165 5.67 -18.58 -15.03
CA PHE A 165 5.41 -19.87 -15.67
C PHE A 165 3.99 -19.94 -16.24
N MET A 166 3.01 -19.40 -15.53
CA MET A 166 1.61 -19.45 -15.91
C MET A 166 1.25 -18.46 -17.02
N ASN A 167 1.92 -17.30 -17.06
CA ASN A 167 1.62 -16.22 -17.99
C ASN A 167 2.15 -16.50 -19.40
N PRO A 168 1.26 -16.51 -20.44
CA PRO A 168 1.66 -16.85 -21.81
C PRO A 168 2.52 -15.78 -22.52
N SER A 169 2.73 -14.60 -21.91
CA SER A 169 3.66 -13.57 -22.41
C SER A 169 5.06 -13.70 -21.85
N LEU A 170 5.23 -14.40 -20.73
CA LEU A 170 6.50 -14.48 -19.97
C LEU A 170 7.16 -15.87 -20.06
N ASN A 171 6.40 -16.89 -20.48
CA ASN A 171 6.89 -18.26 -20.63
C ASN A 171 6.99 -18.61 -22.12
N ASN A 172 8.21 -18.66 -22.65
CA ASN A 172 8.47 -19.05 -24.05
C ASN A 172 9.07 -20.45 -24.17
N ARG A 173 9.05 -21.25 -23.10
CA ARG A 173 9.56 -22.64 -23.11
C ARG A 173 8.78 -23.52 -24.08
N THR A 174 9.45 -24.54 -24.58
CA THR A 174 8.89 -25.52 -25.52
C THR A 174 8.88 -26.95 -24.97
N ASP A 175 9.33 -27.13 -23.71
CA ASP A 175 9.27 -28.40 -22.97
C ASP A 175 7.93 -28.54 -22.21
N GLU A 176 7.83 -29.54 -21.30
CA GLU A 176 6.65 -29.83 -20.51
C GLU A 176 6.23 -28.72 -19.51
N TYR A 177 7.07 -27.72 -19.28
CA TYR A 177 6.80 -26.52 -18.49
C TYR A 177 6.43 -25.30 -19.37
N GLY A 178 6.30 -25.51 -20.67
CA GLY A 178 6.23 -24.43 -21.65
C GLY A 178 4.81 -23.98 -21.99
N ASN A 179 4.73 -23.11 -23.01
CA ASN A 179 3.54 -22.35 -23.36
C ASN A 179 2.58 -23.06 -24.35
N GLN A 180 2.72 -24.38 -24.55
CA GLN A 180 1.94 -25.12 -25.52
C GLN A 180 0.50 -25.44 -25.06
N SER A 181 0.32 -25.57 -23.75
CA SER A 181 -0.99 -25.78 -23.12
C SER A 181 -1.07 -25.16 -21.74
N LEU A 182 -2.27 -25.01 -21.20
CA LEU A 182 -2.47 -24.56 -19.82
C LEU A 182 -1.84 -25.54 -18.82
N GLU A 183 -1.99 -26.86 -19.04
CA GLU A 183 -1.38 -27.87 -18.19
C GLU A 183 0.14 -27.68 -18.09
N ASN A 184 0.80 -27.42 -19.21
CA ASN A 184 2.25 -27.21 -19.23
C ASN A 184 2.63 -25.94 -18.45
N ARG A 185 1.92 -24.81 -18.67
CA ARG A 185 2.16 -23.56 -17.93
C ARG A 185 1.93 -23.73 -16.43
N CYS A 186 0.96 -24.54 -16.03
CA CYS A 186 0.64 -24.75 -14.62
C CYS A 186 1.46 -25.86 -13.96
N ARG A 187 2.20 -26.70 -14.72
CA ARG A 187 2.93 -27.86 -14.22
C ARG A 187 3.88 -27.51 -13.07
N PHE A 188 4.72 -26.50 -13.24
CA PHE A 188 5.66 -26.05 -12.21
C PHE A 188 4.92 -25.76 -10.90
N ASN A 189 3.86 -24.97 -10.96
CA ASN A 189 3.08 -24.58 -9.78
C ASN A 189 2.44 -25.78 -9.10
N LEU A 190 1.89 -26.71 -9.88
CA LEU A 190 1.25 -27.94 -9.33
C LEU A 190 2.28 -28.88 -8.67
N GLU A 191 3.49 -28.95 -9.21
CA GLU A 191 4.59 -29.73 -8.62
C GLU A 191 5.08 -29.07 -7.32
N VAL A 192 5.21 -27.73 -7.28
CA VAL A 192 5.52 -26.97 -6.06
C VAL A 192 4.46 -27.21 -4.99
N ILE A 193 3.17 -27.10 -5.32
CA ILE A 193 2.06 -27.31 -4.37
C ILE A 193 2.14 -28.73 -3.76
N ARG A 194 2.35 -29.77 -4.60
CA ARG A 194 2.48 -31.16 -4.12
C ARG A 194 3.70 -31.34 -3.22
N GLU A 195 4.84 -30.73 -3.57
CA GLU A 195 6.06 -30.81 -2.79
C GLU A 195 5.91 -30.08 -1.44
N MET A 196 5.31 -28.88 -1.42
CA MET A 196 4.98 -28.21 -0.16
C MET A 196 4.05 -29.06 0.69
N ARG A 197 2.95 -29.59 0.11
CA ARG A 197 1.99 -30.43 0.83
C ARG A 197 2.63 -31.68 1.44
N ALA A 198 3.57 -32.31 0.75
CA ALA A 198 4.32 -33.46 1.24
C ALA A 198 5.21 -33.16 2.47
N ASN A 199 5.53 -31.90 2.70
CA ASN A 199 6.37 -31.42 3.81
C ASN A 199 5.58 -30.67 4.90
N MET A 200 4.24 -30.76 4.89
CA MET A 200 3.34 -30.13 5.85
C MET A 200 2.50 -31.19 6.59
N PRO A 201 2.06 -30.92 7.83
CA PRO A 201 1.03 -31.73 8.50
C PRO A 201 -0.24 -31.84 7.64
N GLU A 202 -0.93 -32.98 7.73
CA GLU A 202 -2.11 -33.25 6.92
C GLU A 202 -3.25 -32.26 7.17
N ASP A 203 -3.43 -31.84 8.41
CA ASP A 203 -4.47 -30.92 8.87
C ASP A 203 -4.12 -29.43 8.74
N MET A 204 -2.88 -29.10 8.39
CA MET A 204 -2.41 -27.72 8.21
C MET A 204 -2.87 -27.16 6.85
N PRO A 205 -3.54 -25.99 6.78
CA PRO A 205 -3.98 -25.43 5.51
C PRO A 205 -2.83 -24.84 4.68
N LEU A 206 -2.96 -24.98 3.36
CA LEU A 206 -2.13 -24.35 2.35
C LEU A 206 -2.99 -23.37 1.55
N LEU A 207 -2.68 -22.08 1.65
CA LEU A 207 -3.29 -21.00 0.87
C LEU A 207 -2.48 -20.77 -0.41
N MET A 208 -3.12 -20.17 -1.42
CA MET A 208 -2.41 -19.76 -2.64
C MET A 208 -2.80 -18.33 -3.01
N ARG A 209 -1.79 -17.44 -3.07
CA ARG A 209 -1.94 -16.09 -3.57
C ARG A 209 -1.86 -16.10 -5.09
N LEU A 210 -2.93 -15.59 -5.76
CA LEU A 210 -3.05 -15.57 -7.22
C LEU A 210 -3.75 -14.28 -7.66
N ASP A 211 -3.55 -13.86 -8.92
CA ASP A 211 -4.32 -12.77 -9.51
C ASP A 211 -5.65 -13.29 -10.06
N ALA A 212 -6.76 -12.64 -9.70
CA ALA A 212 -8.10 -13.00 -10.19
C ALA A 212 -8.21 -12.79 -11.70
N ILE A 213 -7.56 -11.75 -12.20
CA ILE A 213 -7.40 -11.47 -13.63
C ILE A 213 -5.96 -11.06 -13.92
N ASP A 214 -5.48 -11.43 -15.07
CA ASP A 214 -4.21 -10.98 -15.64
C ASP A 214 -4.50 -9.97 -16.77
N GLU A 215 -3.72 -8.91 -16.85
CA GLU A 215 -4.03 -7.80 -17.76
C GLU A 215 -2.81 -6.94 -18.13
N LEU A 216 -3.00 -6.09 -19.15
CA LEU A 216 -1.99 -5.15 -19.64
C LEU A 216 -0.67 -5.82 -20.05
N MET A 217 -0.76 -7.08 -20.47
CA MET A 217 0.30 -7.86 -21.09
C MET A 217 -0.13 -8.23 -22.52
N PRO A 218 0.80 -8.51 -23.45
CA PRO A 218 0.44 -8.88 -24.83
C PRO A 218 -0.46 -10.11 -24.93
N LYS A 219 -0.26 -11.09 -24.07
CA LYS A 219 -1.12 -12.26 -23.85
C LYS A 219 -1.33 -12.41 -22.36
N VAL A 220 -2.51 -12.84 -21.96
CA VAL A 220 -2.91 -12.96 -20.54
C VAL A 220 -3.44 -14.35 -20.25
N THR A 221 -3.37 -14.74 -18.98
CA THR A 221 -4.13 -15.87 -18.45
C THR A 221 -5.58 -15.44 -18.33
N THR A 222 -6.52 -16.19 -18.96
CA THR A 222 -7.95 -15.84 -18.91
C THR A 222 -8.56 -16.20 -17.56
N VAL A 223 -9.75 -15.67 -17.27
CA VAL A 223 -10.50 -16.00 -16.04
C VAL A 223 -10.82 -17.50 -16.00
N GLU A 224 -11.18 -18.11 -17.13
CA GLU A 224 -11.46 -19.54 -17.24
C GLU A 224 -10.21 -20.37 -16.98
N GLU A 225 -9.05 -19.95 -17.49
CA GLU A 225 -7.76 -20.60 -17.22
C GLU A 225 -7.37 -20.46 -15.74
N THR A 226 -7.62 -19.30 -15.12
CA THR A 226 -7.41 -19.06 -13.68
C THR A 226 -8.29 -20.01 -12.85
N ILE A 227 -9.58 -20.12 -13.17
CA ILE A 227 -10.52 -21.06 -12.52
C ILE A 227 -10.02 -22.50 -12.65
N GLN A 228 -9.65 -22.90 -13.86
CA GLN A 228 -9.15 -24.26 -14.11
C GLN A 228 -7.89 -24.56 -13.31
N PHE A 229 -6.95 -23.61 -13.25
CA PHE A 229 -5.73 -23.78 -12.45
C PHE A 229 -6.04 -23.88 -10.95
N ILE A 230 -6.92 -23.05 -10.41
CA ILE A 230 -7.31 -23.14 -8.98
C ILE A 230 -7.96 -24.49 -8.67
N ASN A 231 -8.79 -25.05 -9.55
CA ASN A 231 -9.38 -26.37 -9.35
C ASN A 231 -8.30 -27.47 -9.33
N TRP A 232 -7.32 -27.43 -10.23
CA TRP A 232 -6.18 -28.37 -10.19
C TRP A 232 -5.30 -28.16 -8.95
N ALA A 233 -5.12 -26.91 -8.50
CA ALA A 233 -4.38 -26.60 -7.29
C ALA A 233 -5.09 -27.12 -6.03
N ALA A 234 -6.42 -27.03 -5.99
CA ALA A 234 -7.24 -27.62 -4.92
C ALA A 234 -7.10 -29.15 -4.86
N GLU A 235 -7.13 -29.83 -6.01
CA GLU A 235 -6.86 -31.28 -6.11
C GLU A 235 -5.41 -31.61 -5.66
N ALA A 236 -4.46 -30.73 -5.90
CA ALA A 236 -3.06 -30.87 -5.47
C ALA A 236 -2.84 -30.56 -3.99
N GLY A 237 -3.83 -29.94 -3.30
CA GLY A 237 -3.81 -29.71 -1.85
C GLY A 237 -3.87 -28.28 -1.37
N VAL A 238 -4.26 -27.31 -2.21
CA VAL A 238 -4.59 -25.94 -1.81
C VAL A 238 -5.97 -25.89 -1.16
N ASP A 239 -6.11 -25.18 -0.06
CA ASP A 239 -7.32 -25.11 0.77
C ASP A 239 -8.07 -23.79 0.68
N ALA A 240 -7.41 -22.71 0.23
CA ALA A 240 -8.04 -21.41 0.00
C ALA A 240 -7.27 -20.61 -1.06
N ALA A 241 -8.01 -19.84 -1.87
CA ALA A 241 -7.45 -18.93 -2.87
C ALA A 241 -7.47 -17.49 -2.32
N ASP A 242 -6.30 -16.87 -2.18
CA ASP A 242 -6.16 -15.42 -1.88
C ASP A 242 -6.03 -14.65 -3.19
N LEU A 243 -7.12 -14.01 -3.62
CA LEU A 243 -7.24 -13.43 -4.94
C LEU A 243 -6.92 -11.95 -4.97
N SER A 244 -5.85 -11.62 -5.68
CA SER A 244 -5.32 -10.29 -5.93
C SER A 244 -5.60 -9.82 -7.36
N ARG A 245 -4.89 -8.79 -7.78
CA ARG A 245 -4.84 -8.25 -9.13
C ARG A 245 -3.58 -7.42 -9.33
N GLY A 246 -3.01 -7.47 -10.51
CA GLY A 246 -1.90 -6.63 -10.90
C GLY A 246 -0.60 -7.39 -11.09
N ASN A 247 0.35 -6.74 -11.74
CA ASN A 247 1.66 -7.32 -12.02
C ASN A 247 2.76 -6.26 -12.04
N ALA A 248 3.99 -6.63 -11.67
CA ALA A 248 5.14 -5.72 -11.60
C ALA A 248 5.76 -5.41 -12.97
N MET A 249 5.31 -6.06 -14.05
CA MET A 249 5.91 -5.96 -15.40
C MET A 249 5.23 -4.94 -16.30
N SER A 250 4.07 -4.43 -15.92
CA SER A 250 3.28 -3.49 -16.72
C SER A 250 2.69 -2.37 -15.87
N LEU A 251 1.87 -1.52 -16.48
CA LEU A 251 1.09 -0.52 -15.76
C LEU A 251 0.08 -1.14 -14.77
N ALA A 252 -0.21 -2.45 -14.87
CA ALA A 252 -1.06 -3.16 -13.93
C ALA A 252 -0.51 -3.22 -12.49
N THR A 253 0.75 -2.83 -12.24
CA THR A 253 1.30 -2.60 -10.89
C THR A 253 0.41 -1.69 -10.02
N VAL A 254 -0.34 -0.77 -10.63
CA VAL A 254 -1.27 0.11 -9.91
C VAL A 254 -2.43 -0.65 -9.25
N TYR A 255 -2.73 -1.86 -9.67
CA TYR A 255 -3.79 -2.70 -9.10
C TYR A 255 -3.28 -3.59 -7.96
N GLU A 256 -1.99 -3.88 -7.92
CA GLU A 256 -1.36 -4.64 -6.83
C GLU A 256 -1.42 -3.86 -5.50
N VAL A 257 -1.05 -2.58 -5.53
CA VAL A 257 -1.14 -1.68 -4.37
C VAL A 257 -1.95 -0.43 -4.75
N PRO A 258 -3.28 -0.56 -4.85
CA PRO A 258 -4.15 0.43 -5.49
C PRO A 258 -4.10 1.79 -4.78
N PRO A 259 -3.80 2.90 -5.49
CA PRO A 259 -3.87 4.25 -4.95
C PRO A 259 -5.33 4.71 -4.78
N TYR A 260 -5.52 5.91 -4.22
CA TYR A 260 -6.84 6.54 -4.00
C TYR A 260 -7.68 6.68 -5.27
N ASN A 261 -7.07 6.63 -6.43
CA ASN A 261 -7.74 6.71 -7.74
C ASN A 261 -8.71 5.53 -7.99
N LEU A 262 -8.48 4.39 -7.35
CA LEU A 262 -9.34 3.21 -7.45
C LEU A 262 -10.32 3.15 -6.29
N GLU A 263 -11.58 2.85 -6.58
CA GLU A 263 -12.62 2.74 -5.55
C GLU A 263 -12.37 1.57 -4.59
N PRO A 264 -12.77 1.69 -3.30
CA PRO A 264 -12.76 0.55 -2.39
C PRO A 264 -13.55 -0.64 -2.95
N GLY A 265 -12.92 -1.83 -2.97
CA GLY A 265 -13.56 -3.02 -3.53
C GLY A 265 -13.45 -3.17 -5.06
N PHE A 266 -12.65 -2.35 -5.74
CA PHE A 266 -12.52 -2.30 -7.22
C PHE A 266 -12.29 -3.66 -7.90
N ASN A 267 -11.75 -4.64 -7.18
CA ASN A 267 -11.43 -5.96 -7.71
C ASN A 267 -12.50 -7.03 -7.39
N MET A 268 -13.53 -6.70 -6.60
CA MET A 268 -14.43 -7.71 -6.03
C MET A 268 -15.31 -8.41 -7.05
N ASP A 269 -15.68 -7.76 -8.15
CA ASP A 269 -16.46 -8.39 -9.21
C ASP A 269 -15.62 -9.42 -10.00
N ASN A 270 -14.33 -9.15 -10.22
CA ASN A 270 -13.41 -10.13 -10.81
C ASN A 270 -13.23 -11.34 -9.90
N ILE A 271 -13.04 -11.10 -8.60
CA ILE A 271 -12.91 -12.16 -7.59
C ILE A 271 -14.18 -13.01 -7.52
N ALA A 272 -15.35 -12.38 -7.53
CA ALA A 272 -16.64 -13.09 -7.53
C ALA A 272 -16.83 -13.96 -8.78
N ALA A 273 -16.36 -13.50 -9.95
CA ALA A 273 -16.40 -14.29 -11.19
C ALA A 273 -15.53 -15.55 -11.07
N VAL A 274 -14.32 -15.44 -10.51
CA VAL A 274 -13.46 -16.60 -10.25
C VAL A 274 -14.10 -17.52 -9.21
N LYS A 275 -14.61 -16.96 -8.10
CA LYS A 275 -15.24 -17.73 -7.02
C LYS A 275 -16.41 -18.58 -7.53
N ALA A 276 -17.18 -18.09 -8.49
CA ALA A 276 -18.30 -18.84 -9.06
C ALA A 276 -17.91 -20.16 -9.74
N GLY A 277 -16.64 -20.32 -10.13
CA GLY A 277 -16.11 -21.50 -10.81
C GLY A 277 -15.25 -22.43 -9.97
N ILE A 278 -15.05 -22.13 -8.66
CA ILE A 278 -14.19 -22.91 -7.77
C ILE A 278 -14.93 -23.37 -6.52
N SER A 279 -14.41 -24.41 -5.83
CA SER A 279 -15.04 -24.99 -4.65
C SER A 279 -14.37 -24.64 -3.32
N ILE A 280 -13.13 -24.13 -3.35
CA ILE A 280 -12.39 -23.74 -2.15
C ILE A 280 -12.73 -22.32 -1.73
N PRO A 281 -12.61 -21.98 -0.43
CA PRO A 281 -12.82 -20.63 0.08
C PRO A 281 -11.94 -19.57 -0.59
N VAL A 282 -12.47 -18.36 -0.69
CA VAL A 282 -11.80 -17.21 -1.33
C VAL A 282 -11.55 -16.10 -0.32
N ILE A 283 -10.30 -15.64 -0.26
CA ILE A 283 -9.89 -14.41 0.41
C ILE A 283 -9.87 -13.31 -0.65
N GLY A 284 -10.67 -12.24 -0.47
CA GLY A 284 -10.73 -11.15 -1.43
C GLY A 284 -9.79 -10.01 -1.07
N VAL A 285 -9.07 -9.46 -2.06
CA VAL A 285 -8.17 -8.31 -1.91
C VAL A 285 -8.54 -7.20 -2.89
N GLY A 286 -8.71 -5.96 -2.42
CA GLY A 286 -9.04 -4.85 -3.31
C GLY A 286 -9.39 -3.55 -2.60
N ARG A 287 -8.49 -2.99 -1.78
CA ARG A 287 -8.68 -1.69 -1.13
C ARG A 287 -9.93 -1.58 -0.25
N VAL A 288 -10.37 -2.68 0.37
CA VAL A 288 -11.47 -2.66 1.33
C VAL A 288 -10.97 -2.07 2.65
N ASN A 289 -11.54 -0.93 3.07
CA ASN A 289 -11.11 -0.16 4.23
C ASN A 289 -12.13 -0.18 5.38
N THR A 290 -13.42 -0.36 5.06
CA THR A 290 -14.50 -0.25 6.05
C THR A 290 -15.12 -1.60 6.36
N PRO A 291 -15.55 -1.84 7.61
CA PRO A 291 -16.27 -3.05 7.99
C PRO A 291 -17.59 -3.25 7.24
N ASP A 292 -18.28 -2.15 6.92
CA ASP A 292 -19.56 -2.21 6.16
C ASP A 292 -19.36 -2.87 4.79
N VAL A 293 -18.34 -2.42 4.03
CA VAL A 293 -18.03 -2.99 2.71
C VAL A 293 -17.58 -4.45 2.86
N ALA A 294 -16.71 -4.75 3.83
CA ALA A 294 -16.21 -6.10 4.06
C ALA A 294 -17.35 -7.08 4.40
N ASN A 295 -18.22 -6.71 5.35
CA ASN A 295 -19.34 -7.55 5.77
C ASN A 295 -20.34 -7.78 4.62
N LYS A 296 -20.68 -6.71 3.87
CA LYS A 296 -21.58 -6.80 2.72
C LYS A 296 -21.07 -7.76 1.64
N LEU A 297 -19.78 -7.71 1.30
CA LEU A 297 -19.18 -8.61 0.30
C LEU A 297 -19.26 -10.08 0.70
N ILE A 298 -19.12 -10.37 2.01
CA ILE A 298 -19.28 -11.72 2.55
C ILE A 298 -20.76 -12.15 2.54
N GLU A 299 -21.67 -11.28 2.98
CA GLU A 299 -23.13 -11.54 2.94
C GLU A 299 -23.65 -11.80 1.53
N GLU A 300 -23.14 -11.05 0.54
CA GLU A 300 -23.46 -11.25 -0.88
C GLU A 300 -22.82 -12.52 -1.47
N GLY A 301 -21.99 -13.23 -0.70
CA GLY A 301 -21.30 -14.44 -1.17
C GLY A 301 -20.21 -14.18 -2.22
N LYS A 302 -19.79 -12.93 -2.42
CA LYS A 302 -18.72 -12.57 -3.37
C LYS A 302 -17.35 -13.10 -2.93
N ILE A 303 -17.13 -13.17 -1.62
CA ILE A 303 -15.92 -13.69 -0.97
C ILE A 303 -16.28 -14.47 0.26
N ASP A 304 -15.36 -15.27 0.81
CA ASP A 304 -15.52 -15.97 2.08
C ASP A 304 -14.78 -15.30 3.22
N MET A 305 -13.66 -14.65 2.92
CA MET A 305 -12.81 -13.90 3.83
C MET A 305 -12.29 -12.64 3.13
N ILE A 306 -11.87 -11.66 3.90
CA ILE A 306 -11.36 -10.38 3.41
C ILE A 306 -9.93 -10.12 3.91
N ALA A 307 -9.03 -9.77 2.98
CA ALA A 307 -7.71 -9.27 3.32
C ALA A 307 -7.73 -7.76 3.53
N VAL A 308 -7.61 -7.33 4.77
CA VAL A 308 -7.51 -5.91 5.15
C VAL A 308 -6.03 -5.58 5.39
N GLY A 309 -5.31 -5.20 4.33
CA GLY A 309 -3.87 -4.87 4.42
C GLY A 309 -3.64 -3.49 5.01
N ARG A 310 -3.67 -2.45 4.17
CA ARG A 310 -3.35 -1.07 4.56
C ARG A 310 -4.31 -0.50 5.61
N GLY A 311 -5.53 -1.02 5.73
CA GLY A 311 -6.43 -0.70 6.84
C GLY A 311 -5.77 -1.02 8.19
N GLN A 312 -5.18 -2.21 8.33
CA GLN A 312 -4.49 -2.64 9.54
C GLN A 312 -3.08 -2.03 9.68
N LEU A 313 -2.46 -1.49 8.60
CA LEU A 313 -1.27 -0.64 8.74
C LEU A 313 -1.58 0.68 9.44
N VAL A 314 -2.74 1.25 9.12
CA VAL A 314 -3.18 2.53 9.68
C VAL A 314 -3.74 2.36 11.08
N ASP A 315 -4.54 1.32 11.29
CA ASP A 315 -5.20 1.03 12.57
C ASP A 315 -5.09 -0.46 12.92
N PRO A 316 -4.12 -0.83 13.75
CA PRO A 316 -3.97 -2.23 14.18
C PRO A 316 -5.22 -2.79 14.89
N GLU A 317 -6.02 -1.94 15.55
CA GLU A 317 -7.23 -2.33 16.27
C GLU A 317 -8.49 -2.39 15.40
N TRP A 318 -8.34 -2.34 14.08
CA TRP A 318 -9.45 -2.31 13.12
C TRP A 318 -10.52 -3.38 13.42
N CYS A 319 -10.10 -4.63 13.66
CA CYS A 319 -11.04 -5.73 13.91
C CYS A 319 -11.78 -5.58 15.23
N ASN A 320 -11.09 -5.26 16.35
CA ASN A 320 -11.72 -5.07 17.65
C ASN A 320 -12.71 -3.91 17.62
N LYS A 321 -12.31 -2.76 17.05
CA LYS A 321 -13.20 -1.59 16.91
C LYS A 321 -14.44 -1.92 16.08
N ALA A 322 -14.27 -2.65 14.97
CA ALA A 322 -15.40 -3.11 14.15
C ALA A 322 -16.32 -4.04 14.94
N LYS A 323 -15.78 -5.04 15.63
CA LYS A 323 -16.54 -6.01 16.44
C LYS A 323 -17.33 -5.35 17.58
N GLU A 324 -16.74 -4.32 18.18
CA GLU A 324 -17.33 -3.56 19.29
C GLU A 324 -18.29 -2.46 18.84
N GLY A 325 -18.50 -2.29 17.53
CA GLY A 325 -19.37 -1.25 16.97
C GLY A 325 -18.77 0.16 16.99
N ARG A 326 -17.48 0.30 17.28
CA ARG A 326 -16.73 1.57 17.33
C ARG A 326 -16.14 1.94 15.96
N THR A 327 -16.92 1.82 14.90
CA THR A 327 -16.45 2.00 13.51
C THR A 327 -16.04 3.43 13.19
N ASP A 328 -16.63 4.41 13.86
CA ASP A 328 -16.25 5.82 13.78
C ASP A 328 -14.88 6.13 14.43
N GLU A 329 -14.36 5.21 15.25
CA GLU A 329 -13.02 5.27 15.83
C GLU A 329 -11.96 4.58 14.97
N ILE A 330 -12.33 3.91 13.88
CA ILE A 330 -11.37 3.30 12.96
C ILE A 330 -10.69 4.38 12.12
N ARG A 331 -9.37 4.45 12.20
CA ARG A 331 -8.56 5.31 11.34
C ARG A 331 -8.41 4.66 9.96
N LEU A 332 -9.08 5.21 8.94
CA LEU A 332 -9.10 4.62 7.61
C LEU A 332 -7.86 4.95 6.77
N CYS A 333 -7.45 4.01 5.94
CA CYS A 333 -6.42 4.23 4.93
C CYS A 333 -6.98 5.11 3.79
N ILE A 334 -6.24 6.14 3.40
CA ILE A 334 -6.61 7.08 2.33
C ILE A 334 -6.00 6.75 0.96
N GLY A 335 -5.41 5.58 0.79
CA GLY A 335 -4.84 5.15 -0.49
C GLY A 335 -3.68 6.01 -1.04
N CYS A 336 -2.98 6.77 -0.20
CA CYS A 336 -1.94 7.71 -0.63
C CYS A 336 -0.66 7.04 -1.16
N THR A 337 -0.40 5.79 -0.82
CA THR A 337 0.78 4.97 -1.15
C THR A 337 2.16 5.51 -0.71
N GLN A 338 2.24 6.74 -0.22
CA GLN A 338 3.49 7.47 0.07
C GLN A 338 4.39 6.83 1.14
N GLY A 339 3.78 6.40 2.25
CA GLY A 339 4.52 5.80 3.36
C GLY A 339 4.73 4.29 3.22
N CYS A 340 3.79 3.60 2.60
CA CYS A 340 3.88 2.16 2.38
C CYS A 340 4.64 1.83 1.07
N TYR A 341 3.99 1.86 -0.08
CA TYR A 341 4.57 1.41 -1.34
C TYR A 341 5.80 2.22 -1.79
N ASP A 342 5.72 3.57 -1.76
CA ASP A 342 6.85 4.41 -2.17
C ASP A 342 8.09 4.14 -1.30
N LYS A 343 7.91 3.65 -0.03
CA LYS A 343 9.02 3.24 0.83
C LYS A 343 9.50 1.80 0.57
N VAL A 344 8.64 0.91 0.13
CA VAL A 344 9.09 -0.42 -0.34
C VAL A 344 10.06 -0.27 -1.49
N VAL A 345 9.74 0.60 -2.47
CA VAL A 345 10.58 0.80 -3.67
C VAL A 345 11.73 1.80 -3.48
N ASP A 346 11.79 2.52 -2.38
CA ASP A 346 12.89 3.43 -2.04
C ASP A 346 14.08 2.64 -1.47
N PRO A 347 15.21 2.53 -2.16
CA PRO A 347 16.37 1.77 -1.69
C PRO A 347 17.00 2.35 -0.40
N LYS A 348 16.66 3.59 -0.05
CA LYS A 348 17.18 4.27 1.15
C LYS A 348 16.27 4.08 2.38
N ALA A 349 15.06 3.58 2.20
CA ALA A 349 14.15 3.35 3.31
C ALA A 349 14.52 2.07 4.06
N ASN A 350 14.55 2.15 5.38
CA ASN A 350 14.84 1.02 6.27
C ASN A 350 13.59 0.22 6.64
N HIS A 351 12.42 0.84 6.54
CA HIS A 351 11.10 0.23 6.76
C HIS A 351 10.01 1.09 6.09
N ILE A 352 8.83 0.51 5.96
CA ILE A 352 7.65 1.27 5.52
C ILE A 352 7.18 2.21 6.65
N THR A 353 6.44 3.24 6.26
CA THR A 353 5.79 4.20 7.17
C THR A 353 4.34 4.42 6.76
N CYS A 354 3.59 5.18 7.54
CA CYS A 354 2.25 5.60 7.15
C CYS A 354 2.04 7.10 7.46
N THR A 355 1.45 7.82 6.52
CA THR A 355 1.13 9.24 6.70
C THR A 355 0.10 9.50 7.79
N ARG A 356 -0.68 8.48 8.18
CA ARG A 356 -1.73 8.55 9.21
C ARG A 356 -1.43 7.77 10.47
N ASN A 357 -0.41 6.90 10.47
CA ASN A 357 0.02 6.13 11.64
C ASN A 357 1.53 6.28 11.83
N PRO A 358 1.98 7.24 12.63
CA PRO A 358 3.41 7.43 12.92
C PRO A 358 4.07 6.25 13.64
N MET A 359 3.27 5.37 14.25
CA MET A 359 3.77 4.20 15.00
C MET A 359 3.96 2.97 14.11
N LEU A 360 3.59 3.03 12.82
CA LEU A 360 3.80 1.89 11.93
C LEU A 360 5.28 1.49 11.86
N CYS A 361 5.56 0.22 12.10
CA CYS A 361 6.91 -0.36 12.23
C CYS A 361 7.72 0.17 13.43
N LEU A 362 7.08 0.87 14.36
CA LEU A 362 7.63 1.35 15.62
C LEU A 362 6.83 0.82 16.83
N GLU A 363 5.99 -0.20 16.63
CA GLU A 363 5.13 -0.78 17.66
C GLU A 363 5.94 -1.28 18.87
N TYR A 364 7.16 -1.73 18.66
CA TYR A 364 8.08 -2.18 19.72
C TYR A 364 8.45 -1.07 20.71
N GLN A 365 8.38 0.21 20.30
CA GLN A 365 8.68 1.34 21.18
C GLN A 365 7.52 1.64 22.14
N GLY A 366 6.30 1.27 21.78
CA GLY A 366 5.09 1.65 22.50
C GLY A 366 4.91 3.18 22.59
N LEU A 367 4.00 3.60 23.45
CA LEU A 367 3.77 5.01 23.79
C LEU A 367 3.84 5.17 25.32
N PRO A 368 5.05 5.22 25.92
CA PRO A 368 5.19 5.34 27.36
C PRO A 368 4.60 6.67 27.85
N LYS A 369 3.79 6.59 28.89
CA LYS A 369 3.23 7.79 29.54
C LYS A 369 4.30 8.53 30.32
N THR A 370 4.21 9.85 30.31
CA THR A 370 5.10 10.71 31.09
C THR A 370 4.68 10.74 32.57
N GLU A 371 5.69 10.80 33.46
CA GLU A 371 5.47 11.08 34.88
C GLU A 371 5.36 12.57 35.18
N SER A 372 5.72 13.44 34.20
CA SER A 372 5.69 14.90 34.30
C SER A 372 4.87 15.50 33.18
N PRO A 373 3.51 15.52 33.28
CA PRO A 373 2.64 16.15 32.30
C PRO A 373 3.02 17.61 32.03
N LYS A 374 2.95 18.02 30.75
CA LYS A 374 3.24 19.37 30.29
C LYS A 374 2.05 19.96 29.57
N ASN A 375 1.85 21.27 29.72
CA ASN A 375 0.91 22.04 28.91
C ASN A 375 1.59 22.42 27.60
N VAL A 376 1.09 21.93 26.48
CA VAL A 376 1.72 22.11 25.18
C VAL A 376 0.80 22.91 24.25
N MET A 377 1.28 24.05 23.77
CA MET A 377 0.62 24.83 22.75
C MET A 377 0.99 24.26 21.36
N VAL A 378 0.01 23.79 20.59
CA VAL A 378 0.21 23.34 19.21
C VAL A 378 -0.36 24.42 18.28
N ILE A 379 0.47 25.03 17.44
CA ILE A 379 0.09 26.11 16.53
C ILE A 379 -0.14 25.53 15.13
N GLY A 380 -1.39 25.53 14.69
CA GLY A 380 -1.87 24.98 13.42
C GLY A 380 -2.66 23.68 13.62
N ALA A 381 -3.92 23.68 13.17
CA ALA A 381 -4.81 22.51 13.19
C ALA A 381 -4.87 21.82 11.82
N GLY A 382 -3.76 21.79 11.08
CA GLY A 382 -3.58 20.87 9.97
C GLY A 382 -3.38 19.44 10.47
N ILE A 383 -3.33 18.45 9.56
CA ILE A 383 -3.19 17.03 9.92
C ILE A 383 -1.97 16.76 10.82
N GLY A 384 -0.85 17.47 10.60
CA GLY A 384 0.36 17.33 11.42
C GLY A 384 0.16 17.81 12.86
N GLY A 385 -0.51 18.96 13.06
CA GLY A 385 -0.77 19.53 14.38
C GLY A 385 -1.79 18.70 15.18
N LEU A 386 -2.89 18.28 14.53
CA LEU A 386 -3.91 17.42 15.14
C LEU A 386 -3.32 16.08 15.60
N LEU A 387 -2.58 15.41 14.74
CA LEU A 387 -1.94 14.13 15.07
C LEU A 387 -0.87 14.30 16.16
N THR A 388 -0.11 15.39 16.15
CA THR A 388 0.84 15.71 17.24
C THR A 388 0.13 15.87 18.57
N ALA A 389 -1.00 16.60 18.61
CA ALA A 389 -1.78 16.78 19.83
C ALA A 389 -2.34 15.45 20.34
N GLU A 390 -2.83 14.58 19.46
CA GLU A 390 -3.28 13.23 19.81
C GLU A 390 -2.16 12.43 20.49
N PHE A 391 -0.97 12.39 19.91
CA PHE A 391 0.18 11.66 20.47
C PHE A 391 0.66 12.25 21.80
N LEU A 392 0.70 13.56 21.93
CA LEU A 392 0.99 14.23 23.19
C LEU A 392 0.00 13.82 24.28
N LYS A 393 -1.31 13.81 23.95
CA LYS A 393 -2.36 13.36 24.86
C LYS A 393 -2.22 11.89 25.25
N ALA A 394 -1.94 11.03 24.28
CA ALA A 394 -1.71 9.60 24.52
C ALA A 394 -0.53 9.35 25.46
N ARG A 395 0.50 10.20 25.40
CA ARG A 395 1.66 10.17 26.30
C ARG A 395 1.42 10.86 27.65
N GLY A 396 0.21 11.41 27.91
CA GLY A 396 -0.17 12.01 29.19
C GLY A 396 0.12 13.51 29.34
N HIS A 397 0.45 14.21 28.23
CA HIS A 397 0.56 15.68 28.22
C HIS A 397 -0.82 16.34 28.04
N ASN A 398 -0.87 17.66 28.21
CA ASN A 398 -2.06 18.50 28.04
C ASN A 398 -1.90 19.42 26.80
N PRO A 399 -2.17 18.94 25.58
CA PRO A 399 -2.11 19.76 24.39
C PRO A 399 -3.36 20.62 24.24
N THR A 400 -3.18 21.87 23.75
CA THR A 400 -4.23 22.72 23.20
C THR A 400 -3.79 23.16 21.81
N VAL A 401 -4.69 22.98 20.82
CA VAL A 401 -4.41 23.32 19.41
C VAL A 401 -5.00 24.69 19.11
N TYR A 402 -4.22 25.54 18.43
CA TYR A 402 -4.62 26.88 17.99
C TYR A 402 -4.56 26.95 16.47
N GLU A 403 -5.64 27.43 15.85
CA GLU A 403 -5.78 27.53 14.39
C GLU A 403 -6.23 28.94 14.01
N ALA A 404 -5.52 29.55 13.08
CA ALA A 404 -5.83 30.90 12.61
C ALA A 404 -7.13 30.97 11.81
N SER A 405 -7.43 29.91 11.04
CA SER A 405 -8.66 29.82 10.25
C SER A 405 -9.86 29.46 11.11
N GLU A 406 -11.07 29.76 10.62
CA GLU A 406 -12.33 29.39 11.27
C GLU A 406 -12.58 27.86 11.33
N LYS A 407 -11.85 27.10 10.51
CA LYS A 407 -11.96 25.64 10.42
C LYS A 407 -10.58 24.98 10.45
N ALA A 408 -10.49 23.86 11.19
CA ALA A 408 -9.32 23.00 11.16
C ALA A 408 -9.18 22.27 9.83
N GLY A 409 -7.94 21.90 9.46
CA GLY A 409 -7.66 21.00 8.34
C GLY A 409 -6.50 21.38 7.44
N GLY A 410 -6.26 22.69 7.27
CA GLY A 410 -5.14 23.20 6.47
C GLY A 410 -5.14 22.65 5.04
N GLN A 411 -3.96 22.52 4.46
CA GLN A 411 -3.77 22.10 3.07
C GLN A 411 -4.27 20.67 2.76
N PHE A 412 -4.50 19.86 3.77
CA PHE A 412 -4.98 18.48 3.55
C PHE A 412 -6.45 18.45 3.12
N VAL A 413 -7.25 19.41 3.57
CA VAL A 413 -8.62 19.64 3.06
C VAL A 413 -8.57 20.07 1.60
N LEU A 414 -7.66 21.01 1.26
CA LEU A 414 -7.47 21.48 -0.10
C LEU A 414 -7.04 20.33 -1.04
N ALA A 415 -6.14 19.46 -0.57
CA ALA A 415 -5.76 18.27 -1.33
C ALA A 415 -6.96 17.34 -1.64
N GLY A 416 -7.98 17.33 -0.78
CA GLY A 416 -9.22 16.58 -1.00
C GLY A 416 -10.13 17.14 -2.09
N ALA A 417 -9.86 18.35 -2.61
CA ALA A 417 -10.61 18.93 -3.73
C ALA A 417 -10.27 18.27 -5.09
N ALA A 418 -9.09 17.67 -5.21
CA ALA A 418 -8.71 16.93 -6.41
C ALA A 418 -9.59 15.69 -6.62
N PRO A 419 -9.82 15.25 -7.88
CA PRO A 419 -10.66 14.10 -8.18
C PRO A 419 -10.23 12.84 -7.40
N LYS A 420 -11.21 12.09 -6.88
CA LYS A 420 -11.03 10.83 -6.15
C LYS A 420 -10.22 10.93 -4.84
N LYS A 421 -10.02 12.14 -4.31
CA LYS A 421 -9.29 12.40 -3.06
C LYS A 421 -10.19 12.82 -1.88
N GLN A 422 -11.48 12.57 -1.94
CA GLN A 422 -12.44 12.92 -0.87
C GLN A 422 -12.05 12.30 0.49
N GLU A 423 -11.40 11.14 0.49
CA GLU A 423 -10.89 10.48 1.69
C GLU A 423 -9.83 11.32 2.44
N PHE A 424 -9.15 12.25 1.76
CA PHE A 424 -8.19 13.16 2.40
C PHE A 424 -8.90 14.18 3.29
N ALA A 425 -9.97 14.80 2.79
CA ALA A 425 -10.78 15.71 3.59
C ALA A 425 -11.47 14.98 4.75
N ALA A 426 -12.05 13.80 4.48
CA ALA A 426 -12.66 12.96 5.51
C ALA A 426 -11.66 12.54 6.60
N ALA A 427 -10.39 12.33 6.24
CA ALA A 427 -9.33 12.03 7.21
C ALA A 427 -9.11 13.16 8.21
N VAL A 428 -9.19 14.42 7.77
CA VAL A 428 -9.08 15.58 8.67
C VAL A 428 -10.27 15.67 9.61
N GLU A 429 -11.49 15.49 9.08
CA GLU A 429 -12.69 15.49 9.92
C GLU A 429 -12.62 14.40 11.00
N TRP A 430 -12.08 13.24 10.64
CA TRP A 430 -11.84 12.16 11.58
C TRP A 430 -10.83 12.55 12.67
N GLU A 431 -9.68 13.18 12.32
CA GLU A 431 -8.67 13.61 13.30
C GLU A 431 -9.21 14.70 14.25
N VAL A 432 -10.05 15.61 13.75
CA VAL A 432 -10.72 16.61 14.60
C VAL A 432 -11.62 15.91 15.62
N LYS A 433 -12.46 14.96 15.16
CA LYS A 433 -13.33 14.17 16.05
C LYS A 433 -12.53 13.34 17.06
N GLU A 434 -11.41 12.78 16.65
CA GLU A 434 -10.53 12.00 17.53
C GLU A 434 -9.90 12.89 18.61
N CYS A 435 -9.40 14.07 18.24
CA CYS A 435 -8.92 15.05 19.21
C CYS A 435 -10.00 15.42 20.23
N GLN A 436 -11.22 15.68 19.76
CA GLN A 436 -12.38 15.99 20.63
C GLN A 436 -12.73 14.82 21.56
N ARG A 437 -12.74 13.59 21.05
CA ARG A 437 -13.00 12.35 21.81
C ARG A 437 -11.98 12.16 22.95
N ARG A 438 -10.72 12.56 22.70
CA ARG A 438 -9.63 12.53 23.69
C ARG A 438 -9.63 13.72 24.64
N GLY A 439 -10.58 14.65 24.52
CA GLY A 439 -10.66 15.86 25.32
C GLY A 439 -9.54 16.86 25.03
N ILE A 440 -9.09 16.95 23.77
CA ILE A 440 -8.14 17.95 23.30
C ILE A 440 -8.92 19.17 22.81
N GLU A 441 -8.62 20.33 23.39
CA GLU A 441 -9.22 21.59 22.97
C GLU A 441 -8.62 22.08 21.65
N ILE A 442 -9.48 22.47 20.70
CA ILE A 442 -9.10 23.07 19.41
C ILE A 442 -9.74 24.45 19.34
N LYS A 443 -8.92 25.51 19.32
CA LYS A 443 -9.31 26.92 19.25
C LYS A 443 -9.12 27.43 17.83
N THR A 444 -10.20 27.55 17.07
CA THR A 444 -10.21 28.12 15.71
C THR A 444 -10.43 29.63 15.73
N GLY A 445 -10.06 30.34 14.63
CA GLY A 445 -10.12 31.79 14.53
C GLY A 445 -9.09 32.52 15.41
N VAL A 446 -8.04 31.83 15.87
CA VAL A 446 -7.03 32.36 16.78
C VAL A 446 -5.66 32.36 16.16
N THR A 447 -5.18 33.53 15.74
CA THR A 447 -3.78 33.71 15.30
C THR A 447 -2.87 33.80 16.52
N VAL A 448 -1.95 32.88 16.64
CA VAL A 448 -0.97 32.87 17.75
C VAL A 448 0.11 33.93 17.50
N THR A 449 0.28 34.83 18.47
CA THR A 449 1.33 35.84 18.49
C THR A 449 2.27 35.62 19.68
N PRO A 450 3.46 36.26 19.70
CA PRO A 450 4.36 36.21 20.85
C PRO A 450 3.68 36.63 22.16
N GLU A 451 2.77 37.62 22.11
CA GLU A 451 2.03 38.14 23.26
C GLU A 451 1.07 37.07 23.82
N LEU A 452 0.36 36.35 22.94
CA LEU A 452 -0.53 35.25 23.36
C LEU A 452 0.28 34.10 24.00
N ILE A 453 1.47 33.77 23.47
CA ILE A 453 2.35 32.76 24.08
C ILE A 453 2.79 33.24 25.48
N ALA A 454 3.14 34.52 25.63
CA ALA A 454 3.54 35.09 26.92
C ALA A 454 2.38 35.14 27.93
N GLU A 455 1.15 35.30 27.47
CA GLU A 455 -0.08 35.26 28.29
C GLU A 455 -0.41 33.83 28.74
N VAL A 456 -0.47 32.87 27.80
CA VAL A 456 -0.83 31.46 28.05
C VAL A 456 0.24 30.73 28.84
N LYS A 457 1.50 31.07 28.65
CA LYS A 457 2.69 30.49 29.32
C LYS A 457 2.73 28.95 29.21
N PRO A 458 2.65 28.37 28.01
CA PRO A 458 2.79 26.92 27.87
C PRO A 458 4.19 26.44 28.26
N ASP A 459 4.31 25.20 28.72
CA ASP A 459 5.62 24.59 28.97
C ASP A 459 6.43 24.41 27.68
N HIS A 460 5.72 24.08 26.57
CA HIS A 460 6.30 23.89 25.23
C HIS A 460 5.35 24.43 24.16
N VAL A 461 5.97 24.83 23.05
CA VAL A 461 5.26 25.23 21.83
C VAL A 461 5.68 24.34 20.68
N VAL A 462 4.68 23.78 19.95
CA VAL A 462 4.90 23.03 18.71
C VAL A 462 4.39 23.89 17.56
N ILE A 463 5.25 24.17 16.58
CA ILE A 463 4.92 24.94 15.38
C ILE A 463 4.54 23.94 14.27
N ALA A 464 3.26 23.93 13.89
CA ALA A 464 2.68 23.07 12.86
C ALA A 464 1.89 23.89 11.82
N THR A 465 2.37 25.10 11.51
CA THR A 465 1.68 26.10 10.67
C THR A 465 1.66 25.78 9.17
N GLY A 466 2.27 24.66 8.76
CA GLY A 466 2.28 24.18 7.37
C GLY A 466 3.27 24.96 6.49
N ALA A 467 2.96 25.03 5.20
CA ALA A 467 3.78 25.69 4.19
C ALA A 467 2.92 26.66 3.36
N HIS A 468 3.55 27.68 2.80
CA HIS A 468 2.94 28.62 1.89
C HIS A 468 3.46 28.41 0.47
N TYR A 469 2.63 28.75 -0.50
CA TYR A 469 3.02 28.84 -1.90
C TYR A 469 4.08 29.92 -2.08
N VAL A 470 5.11 29.61 -2.87
CA VAL A 470 6.14 30.56 -3.28
C VAL A 470 6.10 30.66 -4.80
N ALA A 471 5.78 31.83 -5.32
CA ALA A 471 5.84 32.11 -6.75
C ALA A 471 7.30 32.04 -7.23
N PRO A 472 7.59 31.33 -8.33
CA PRO A 472 8.93 31.36 -8.92
C PRO A 472 9.25 32.75 -9.48
N GLU A 473 10.54 33.12 -9.50
CA GLU A 473 11.01 34.39 -10.10
C GLU A 473 11.00 34.26 -11.64
N ILE A 474 9.85 34.50 -12.25
CA ILE A 474 9.64 34.50 -13.70
C ILE A 474 9.05 35.84 -14.10
N PRO A 475 9.65 36.59 -15.07
CA PRO A 475 9.06 37.82 -15.60
C PRO A 475 7.60 37.57 -16.03
N GLY A 476 6.69 38.42 -15.54
CA GLY A 476 5.26 38.32 -15.82
C GLY A 476 4.47 37.39 -14.92
N ILE A 477 5.06 36.78 -13.88
CA ILE A 477 4.36 35.86 -12.93
C ILE A 477 3.24 36.58 -12.15
N ASP A 478 3.34 37.92 -12.00
CA ASP A 478 2.34 38.71 -11.28
C ASP A 478 1.25 39.28 -12.22
N SER A 479 1.18 38.84 -13.47
CA SER A 479 0.14 39.27 -14.41
C SER A 479 -1.25 38.78 -13.98
N ALA A 480 -2.31 39.47 -14.40
CA ALA A 480 -3.69 39.17 -14.04
C ALA A 480 -4.17 37.78 -14.52
N ASP A 481 -3.48 37.21 -15.51
CA ASP A 481 -3.80 35.87 -16.07
C ASP A 481 -3.17 34.73 -15.27
N VAL A 482 -2.29 35.05 -14.31
CA VAL A 482 -1.64 34.05 -13.46
C VAL A 482 -2.39 33.94 -12.15
N VAL A 483 -2.82 32.70 -11.84
CA VAL A 483 -3.55 32.38 -10.61
C VAL A 483 -2.88 31.21 -9.90
N THR A 484 -3.09 31.10 -8.59
CA THR A 484 -2.51 30.00 -7.83
C THR A 484 -3.35 28.72 -7.96
N ALA A 485 -2.72 27.55 -7.81
CA ALA A 485 -3.44 26.28 -7.72
C ALA A 485 -4.47 26.29 -6.56
N GLU A 486 -4.17 26.99 -5.46
CA GLU A 486 -5.07 27.15 -4.33
C GLU A 486 -6.35 27.89 -4.71
N ASP A 487 -6.24 29.02 -5.45
CA ASP A 487 -7.43 29.78 -5.91
C ASP A 487 -8.31 28.97 -6.86
N VAL A 488 -7.69 28.11 -7.68
CA VAL A 488 -8.41 27.18 -8.58
C VAL A 488 -9.11 26.07 -7.76
N LEU A 489 -8.38 25.39 -6.89
CA LEU A 489 -8.91 24.26 -6.13
C LEU A 489 -9.96 24.68 -5.08
N THR A 490 -9.89 25.92 -4.59
CA THR A 490 -10.91 26.51 -3.70
C THR A 490 -12.13 27.05 -4.45
N GLY A 491 -12.06 27.12 -5.77
CA GLY A 491 -13.14 27.69 -6.61
C GLY A 491 -13.23 29.20 -6.60
N LYS A 492 -12.22 29.92 -6.08
CA LYS A 492 -12.15 31.39 -6.18
C LYS A 492 -12.00 31.86 -7.63
N VAL A 493 -11.29 31.06 -8.43
CA VAL A 493 -11.07 31.31 -9.85
C VAL A 493 -11.45 30.08 -10.64
N GLU A 494 -12.21 30.27 -11.72
CA GLU A 494 -12.57 29.21 -12.67
C GLU A 494 -11.90 29.49 -14.02
N PRO A 495 -10.71 28.94 -14.29
CA PRO A 495 -10.01 29.12 -15.55
C PRO A 495 -10.81 28.55 -16.73
N LYS A 496 -10.76 29.23 -17.89
CA LYS A 496 -11.45 28.84 -19.13
C LYS A 496 -10.48 28.90 -20.30
N GLY A 497 -10.80 28.13 -21.36
CA GLY A 497 -9.98 28.08 -22.57
C GLY A 497 -8.75 27.20 -22.40
N GLU A 498 -7.59 27.64 -22.93
CA GLU A 498 -6.32 26.96 -22.75
C GLU A 498 -5.72 27.31 -21.39
N VAL A 499 -5.36 26.31 -20.60
CA VAL A 499 -4.76 26.49 -19.28
C VAL A 499 -3.40 25.82 -19.24
N VAL A 500 -2.39 26.59 -18.86
CA VAL A 500 -1.03 26.07 -18.67
C VAL A 500 -0.69 26.11 -17.19
N ILE A 501 -0.29 24.96 -16.64
CA ILE A 501 0.10 24.78 -15.25
C ILE A 501 1.62 24.74 -15.18
N LEU A 502 2.20 25.64 -14.40
CA LEU A 502 3.64 25.72 -14.17
C LEU A 502 4.01 24.93 -12.91
N GLY A 503 4.75 23.84 -13.09
CA GLY A 503 5.11 22.90 -12.05
C GLY A 503 4.32 21.59 -12.17
N GLY A 504 5.01 20.55 -12.60
CA GLY A 504 4.45 19.21 -12.83
C GLY A 504 4.62 18.27 -11.63
N GLY A 505 4.70 18.81 -10.42
CA GLY A 505 4.63 18.03 -9.19
C GLY A 505 3.21 17.56 -8.89
N GLY A 506 3.01 16.96 -7.71
CA GLY A 506 1.70 16.44 -7.27
C GLY A 506 0.59 17.49 -7.37
N VAL A 507 0.81 18.70 -6.84
CA VAL A 507 -0.19 19.79 -6.87
C VAL A 507 -0.56 20.17 -8.29
N GLY A 508 0.41 20.37 -9.18
CA GLY A 508 0.13 20.75 -10.57
C GLY A 508 -0.60 19.68 -11.35
N CYS A 509 -0.22 18.41 -11.20
CA CYS A 509 -0.91 17.27 -11.83
C CYS A 509 -2.36 17.12 -11.32
N GLU A 510 -2.56 17.24 -10.00
CA GLU A 510 -3.89 17.15 -9.39
C GLU A 510 -4.79 18.34 -9.76
N THR A 511 -4.20 19.54 -9.91
CA THR A 511 -4.91 20.72 -10.44
C THR A 511 -5.33 20.50 -11.90
N ALA A 512 -4.46 19.88 -12.71
CA ALA A 512 -4.82 19.51 -14.08
C ALA A 512 -6.01 18.54 -14.12
N GLN A 513 -5.96 17.50 -13.30
CA GLN A 513 -7.07 16.54 -13.18
C GLN A 513 -8.38 17.22 -12.72
N TYR A 514 -8.29 18.15 -11.77
CA TYR A 514 -9.44 18.95 -11.30
C TYR A 514 -10.05 19.77 -12.44
N LEU A 515 -9.23 20.47 -13.21
CA LEU A 515 -9.68 21.30 -14.33
C LEU A 515 -10.34 20.47 -15.44
N ILE A 516 -9.76 19.31 -15.80
CA ILE A 516 -10.38 18.37 -16.74
C ILE A 516 -11.74 17.91 -16.21
N GLY A 517 -11.83 17.56 -14.92
CA GLY A 517 -13.08 17.20 -14.26
C GLY A 517 -14.15 18.31 -14.26
N LYS A 518 -13.71 19.58 -14.33
CA LYS A 518 -14.59 20.76 -14.50
C LYS A 518 -14.94 21.08 -15.96
N GLY A 519 -14.43 20.32 -16.92
CA GLY A 519 -14.74 20.45 -18.34
C GLY A 519 -13.79 21.38 -19.12
N VAL A 520 -12.67 21.77 -18.55
CA VAL A 520 -11.59 22.48 -19.29
C VAL A 520 -10.96 21.49 -20.26
N LYS A 521 -10.98 21.79 -21.55
CA LYS A 521 -10.59 20.82 -22.61
C LYS A 521 -9.11 20.91 -22.98
N ASP A 522 -8.47 22.05 -22.78
CA ASP A 522 -7.07 22.24 -23.14
C ASP A 522 -6.25 22.57 -21.89
N VAL A 523 -5.64 21.52 -21.32
CA VAL A 523 -4.81 21.63 -20.12
C VAL A 523 -3.40 21.11 -20.42
N ARG A 524 -2.41 21.96 -20.19
CA ARG A 524 -0.99 21.63 -20.34
C ARG A 524 -0.27 21.76 -18.99
N VAL A 525 0.50 20.76 -18.64
CA VAL A 525 1.40 20.81 -17.47
C VAL A 525 2.84 20.90 -17.95
N MET A 526 3.56 21.90 -17.46
CA MET A 526 4.98 22.14 -17.80
C MET A 526 5.86 21.98 -16.57
N ASP A 527 6.97 21.26 -16.70
CA ASP A 527 7.96 21.09 -15.64
C ASP A 527 9.40 21.06 -16.20
N ALA A 528 10.33 21.65 -15.46
CA ALA A 528 11.76 21.58 -15.76
C ALA A 528 12.34 20.16 -15.63
N LYS A 529 11.63 19.28 -14.93
CA LYS A 529 11.88 17.83 -14.82
C LYS A 529 10.80 17.06 -15.59
N ARG A 530 10.60 15.81 -15.27
CA ARG A 530 9.46 15.01 -15.75
C ARG A 530 8.19 15.39 -14.99
N VAL A 531 7.08 15.59 -15.68
CA VAL A 531 5.76 15.76 -15.07
C VAL A 531 5.41 14.51 -14.27
N GLY A 532 4.97 14.67 -13.03
CA GLY A 532 4.68 13.59 -12.09
C GLY A 532 5.89 13.10 -11.28
N ASN A 533 7.08 13.68 -11.43
CA ASN A 533 8.33 13.17 -10.84
C ASN A 533 8.36 13.04 -9.31
N ASN A 534 7.49 13.73 -8.60
CA ASN A 534 7.39 13.67 -7.12
C ASN A 534 6.04 13.12 -6.62
N MET A 535 5.23 12.57 -7.51
CA MET A 535 3.94 11.97 -7.13
C MET A 535 4.09 10.59 -6.50
N GLY A 536 5.24 9.93 -6.65
CA GLY A 536 5.43 8.51 -6.41
C GLY A 536 5.04 7.65 -7.62
N MET A 537 5.59 6.43 -7.67
CA MET A 537 5.54 5.59 -8.88
C MET A 537 4.09 5.27 -9.30
N LEU A 538 3.28 4.73 -8.40
CA LEU A 538 1.91 4.28 -8.74
C LEU A 538 1.00 5.42 -9.17
N ARG A 539 1.09 6.57 -8.50
CA ARG A 539 0.26 7.74 -8.84
C ARG A 539 0.66 8.35 -10.18
N THR A 540 1.95 8.33 -10.51
CA THR A 540 2.43 8.76 -11.83
C THR A 540 1.96 7.80 -12.94
N MET A 541 2.04 6.49 -12.71
CA MET A 541 1.51 5.49 -13.65
C MET A 541 0.00 5.66 -13.84
N PHE A 542 -0.73 5.90 -12.77
CA PHE A 542 -2.19 6.10 -12.83
C PHE A 542 -2.56 7.39 -13.59
N LEU A 543 -1.77 8.45 -13.44
CA LEU A 543 -1.92 9.67 -14.24
C LEU A 543 -1.75 9.39 -15.74
N ASP A 544 -0.83 8.50 -16.12
CA ASP A 544 -0.63 8.11 -17.52
C ASP A 544 -1.76 7.22 -18.06
N ILE A 545 -2.40 6.42 -17.20
CA ILE A 545 -3.55 5.56 -17.56
C ILE A 545 -4.84 6.40 -17.74
N GLU A 546 -5.19 7.23 -16.76
CA GLU A 546 -6.45 7.98 -16.76
C GLU A 546 -6.41 9.23 -17.65
N TYR A 547 -5.23 9.84 -17.78
CA TYR A 547 -5.04 11.11 -18.50
C TYR A 547 -3.89 10.97 -19.50
N PRO A 548 -4.10 10.24 -20.61
CA PRO A 548 -3.09 10.13 -21.67
C PRO A 548 -2.76 11.50 -22.28
N GLY A 549 -1.71 11.56 -23.09
CA GLY A 549 -1.10 12.82 -23.55
C GLY A 549 -1.99 13.73 -24.39
N ASP A 550 -3.12 13.23 -24.90
CA ASP A 550 -4.16 13.99 -25.57
C ASP A 550 -5.18 14.63 -24.60
N THR A 551 -5.31 14.11 -23.38
CA THR A 551 -6.16 14.64 -22.31
C THR A 551 -5.43 15.69 -21.47
N ILE A 552 -4.22 15.37 -20.98
CA ILE A 552 -3.32 16.32 -20.31
C ILE A 552 -2.03 16.39 -21.11
N LYS A 553 -1.79 17.51 -21.77
CA LYS A 553 -0.54 17.76 -22.50
C LYS A 553 0.61 17.91 -21.54
N LYS A 554 1.66 17.08 -21.65
CA LYS A 554 2.81 17.07 -20.74
C LYS A 554 4.05 17.63 -21.43
N SER A 555 4.54 18.78 -20.96
CA SER A 555 5.79 19.41 -21.41
C SER A 555 6.90 19.16 -20.38
N ASN A 556 7.58 18.02 -20.57
CA ASN A 556 8.70 17.61 -19.72
C ASN A 556 9.98 18.41 -20.08
N LYS A 557 10.90 18.58 -19.12
CA LYS A 557 12.18 19.28 -19.31
C LYS A 557 12.03 20.65 -19.94
N SER A 558 10.97 21.37 -19.59
CA SER A 558 10.60 22.67 -20.14
C SER A 558 10.64 23.72 -19.04
N LYS A 559 11.53 24.71 -19.15
CA LYS A 559 11.65 25.83 -18.22
C LYS A 559 10.98 27.04 -18.82
N VAL A 560 10.03 27.62 -18.11
CA VAL A 560 9.41 28.90 -18.47
C VAL A 560 10.41 30.02 -18.22
N THR A 561 10.53 30.93 -19.18
CA THR A 561 11.47 32.05 -19.15
C THR A 561 10.78 33.42 -18.97
N SER A 562 9.57 33.58 -19.50
CA SER A 562 8.71 34.74 -19.25
C SER A 562 7.26 34.46 -19.56
N ILE A 563 6.37 35.33 -19.07
CA ILE A 563 4.92 35.33 -19.35
C ILE A 563 4.61 36.76 -19.84
N GLU A 564 4.16 36.91 -21.09
CA GLU A 564 3.90 38.18 -21.74
C GLU A 564 2.71 38.06 -22.69
N ASP A 565 1.79 39.01 -22.63
CA ASP A 565 0.64 39.13 -23.55
C ASP A 565 -0.10 37.79 -23.77
N HIS A 566 -0.51 37.11 -22.69
CA HIS A 566 -1.15 35.80 -22.70
C HIS A 566 -0.28 34.69 -23.32
N THR A 567 1.03 34.88 -23.44
CA THR A 567 1.97 33.92 -24.03
C THR A 567 3.00 33.47 -23.02
N ILE A 568 3.28 32.19 -22.99
CA ILE A 568 4.33 31.61 -22.16
C ILE A 568 5.55 31.32 -23.03
N ASN A 569 6.63 31.99 -22.77
CA ASN A 569 7.93 31.71 -23.37
C ASN A 569 8.65 30.64 -22.56
N SER A 570 9.15 29.61 -23.24
CA SER A 570 9.83 28.50 -22.58
C SER A 570 10.98 27.94 -23.43
N VAL A 571 11.95 27.34 -22.74
CA VAL A 571 13.03 26.57 -23.37
C VAL A 571 12.91 25.10 -22.99
N SER A 572 13.07 24.21 -23.96
CA SER A 572 13.07 22.77 -23.72
C SER A 572 14.52 22.27 -23.70
N TYR A 573 14.88 21.55 -22.64
CA TYR A 573 16.21 20.98 -22.49
C TYR A 573 16.23 19.52 -22.91
N THR A 574 16.64 19.23 -24.14
CA THR A 574 16.81 17.85 -24.62
C THR A 574 18.10 17.20 -24.10
N HIS A 575 19.10 17.99 -23.68
CA HIS A 575 20.44 17.53 -23.23
C HIS A 575 20.99 18.42 -22.10
N LEU A 576 20.52 18.27 -20.86
CA LEU A 576 21.20 18.85 -19.70
C LEU A 576 21.33 17.80 -18.60
N THR A 577 22.57 17.38 -18.36
CA THR A 577 22.99 16.94 -17.04
C THR A 577 22.92 18.16 -16.12
N LEU A 578 21.91 18.21 -15.25
CA LEU A 578 21.90 19.19 -14.16
C LEU A 578 23.13 18.95 -13.27
N PRO A 579 23.81 20.01 -12.77
CA PRO A 579 24.83 19.82 -11.75
C PRO A 579 24.22 19.07 -10.56
N THR A 580 24.91 18.08 -10.07
CA THR A 580 24.49 17.15 -9.01
C THR A 580 24.36 17.79 -7.61
N ASN A 581 24.37 19.12 -7.50
CA ASN A 581 24.42 19.87 -6.24
C ASN A 581 23.25 20.87 -6.12
N MET A 582 22.00 20.42 -6.25
CA MET A 582 20.86 21.13 -5.70
C MET A 582 20.02 20.15 -4.88
N THR A 583 20.39 20.04 -3.62
CA THR A 583 19.50 19.60 -2.55
C THR A 583 18.51 20.72 -2.27
N VAL A 584 17.23 20.46 -2.49
CA VAL A 584 16.12 21.16 -1.83
C VAL A 584 15.23 20.10 -1.22
#